data_e3ace882fd6213d77bab3843fb22ee55
#
_entry.id   e3ace882fd6213d77bab3843fb22ee55
#
_cell.length_a   1.000
_cell.length_b   1.000
_cell.length_c   1.000
_cell.angle_alpha   90.00
_cell.angle_beta   90.00
_cell.angle_gamma   90.00
#
_symmetry.space_group_name_H-M   'P 1'
#
loop_
_entity.id
_entity.type
_entity.pdbx_description
1 polymer ?
#
loop_
_entity_poly.entity_id
_entity_poly.type
_entity_poly.pdbx_seq_one_letter_code
_entity_poly.pdbx_strand_id
1 'polypeptide(L)'
;MDLGIKGKRALVCAASKGLGLGSARALAEAGVDLVINARGGEALEAAATAIRADFDVTVQTVAADITSEAGRAAVLDVAQDVDILVNNAGGPPPGLWSDWDREDFIRALDANM
;
A
#
# COMPACT_ATOMS: atom_id res chain seq x y z
N MET A 1 -4.41 -15.25 -14.39
CA MET A 1 -5.06 -15.98 -13.28
C MET A 1 -6.23 -15.16 -12.76
N ASP A 2 -7.40 -15.77 -12.67
CA ASP A 2 -8.55 -15.10 -12.09
C ASP A 2 -8.67 -15.47 -10.61
N LEU A 3 -8.40 -14.49 -9.74
CA LEU A 3 -8.47 -14.68 -8.29
C LEU A 3 -9.81 -14.22 -7.70
N GLY A 4 -10.77 -13.82 -8.57
CA GLY A 4 -12.03 -13.27 -8.10
C GLY A 4 -11.93 -11.86 -7.54
N ILE A 5 -10.82 -11.16 -7.79
CA ILE A 5 -10.56 -9.82 -7.25
C ILE A 5 -10.57 -8.72 -8.32
N LYS A 6 -10.79 -9.08 -9.56
CA LYS A 6 -10.87 -8.10 -10.66
C LYS A 6 -11.95 -7.05 -10.36
N GLY A 7 -11.60 -5.79 -10.55
CA GLY A 7 -12.51 -4.68 -10.29
C GLY A 7 -12.53 -4.20 -8.84
N LYS A 8 -11.85 -4.89 -7.93
CA LYS A 8 -11.68 -4.42 -6.56
C LYS A 8 -10.63 -3.32 -6.49
N ARG A 9 -10.56 -2.63 -5.37
CA ARG A 9 -9.56 -1.59 -5.12
C ARG A 9 -8.65 -2.01 -3.98
N ALA A 10 -7.37 -1.73 -4.12
CA ALA A 10 -6.37 -2.05 -3.11
C ALA A 10 -5.57 -0.80 -2.73
N LEU A 11 -5.26 -0.67 -1.45
CA LEU A 11 -4.29 0.30 -0.95
C LEU A 11 -2.99 -0.44 -0.70
N VAL A 12 -1.91 -0.02 -1.35
CA VAL A 12 -0.58 -0.60 -1.17
C VAL A 12 0.36 0.45 -0.61
N CYS A 13 0.85 0.22 0.59
CA CYS A 13 1.78 1.11 1.27
C CYS A 13 3.23 0.80 0.88
N ALA A 14 4.09 1.84 0.90
CA ALA A 14 5.51 1.73 0.50
C ALA A 14 5.67 1.10 -0.89
N ALA A 15 4.88 1.58 -1.85
CA ALA A 15 4.75 0.96 -3.17
C ALA A 15 5.74 1.44 -4.22
N SER A 16 6.70 2.31 -3.86
CA SER A 16 7.64 2.87 -4.83
C SER A 16 8.76 1.91 -5.20
N LYS A 17 9.02 0.89 -4.40
CA LYS A 17 10.09 -0.10 -4.65
C LYS A 17 9.86 -1.36 -3.84
N GLY A 18 10.66 -2.39 -4.12
CA GLY A 18 10.72 -3.61 -3.32
C GLY A 18 9.41 -4.40 -3.33
N LEU A 19 9.08 -5.00 -2.18
CA LEU A 19 7.90 -5.85 -2.03
C LEU A 19 6.60 -5.08 -2.25
N GLY A 20 6.55 -3.82 -1.83
CA GLY A 20 5.36 -2.98 -2.05
C GLY A 20 5.06 -2.78 -3.52
N LEU A 21 6.09 -2.47 -4.31
CA LEU A 21 5.94 -2.32 -5.76
C LEU A 21 5.57 -3.65 -6.40
N GLY A 22 6.22 -4.75 -6.00
CA GLY A 22 5.91 -6.09 -6.49
C GLY A 22 4.46 -6.48 -6.21
N SER A 23 3.96 -6.19 -5.01
CA SER A 23 2.57 -6.45 -4.64
C SER A 23 1.61 -5.62 -5.48
N ALA A 24 1.91 -4.34 -5.70
CA ALA A 24 1.09 -3.46 -6.52
C ALA A 24 0.99 -3.98 -7.96
N ARG A 25 2.12 -4.39 -8.55
CA ARG A 25 2.13 -4.92 -9.91
C ARG A 25 1.34 -6.23 -10.01
N ALA A 26 1.47 -7.11 -9.03
CA ALA A 26 0.73 -8.38 -9.02
C ALA A 26 -0.78 -8.14 -8.94
N LEU A 27 -1.22 -7.19 -8.12
CA LEU A 27 -2.63 -6.83 -8.02
C LEU A 27 -3.13 -6.19 -9.32
N ALA A 28 -2.34 -5.32 -9.93
CA ALA A 28 -2.68 -4.71 -11.22
C ALA A 28 -2.84 -5.77 -12.32
N GLU A 29 -1.96 -6.77 -12.34
CA GLU A 29 -2.06 -7.89 -13.28
C GLU A 29 -3.37 -8.66 -13.09
N ALA A 30 -3.86 -8.75 -11.87
CA ALA A 30 -5.14 -9.39 -11.56
C ALA A 30 -6.36 -8.49 -11.83
N GLY A 31 -6.15 -7.28 -12.34
CA GLY A 31 -7.23 -6.36 -12.67
C GLY A 31 -7.74 -5.51 -11.50
N VAL A 32 -6.94 -5.37 -10.46
CA VAL A 32 -7.29 -4.58 -9.27
C VAL A 32 -6.87 -3.13 -9.47
N ASP A 33 -7.79 -2.19 -9.22
CA ASP A 33 -7.45 -0.78 -9.19
C ASP A 33 -6.68 -0.44 -7.93
N LEU A 34 -5.73 0.48 -8.02
CA LEU A 34 -4.78 0.73 -6.96
C LEU A 34 -4.84 2.15 -6.42
N VAL A 35 -4.64 2.27 -5.10
CA VAL A 35 -4.17 3.48 -4.45
C VAL A 35 -2.80 3.12 -3.88
N ILE A 36 -1.75 3.76 -4.34
CA ILE A 36 -0.40 3.48 -3.89
C ILE A 36 0.16 4.64 -3.09
N ASN A 37 0.89 4.31 -2.04
CA ASN A 37 1.45 5.28 -1.11
C ASN A 37 2.95 5.07 -0.95
N ALA A 38 3.68 6.16 -0.86
CA ALA A 38 5.08 6.20 -0.43
C ALA A 38 5.40 7.61 0.04
N ARG A 39 6.52 7.78 0.73
CA ARG A 39 6.95 9.10 1.17
C ARG A 39 7.53 9.94 0.03
N GLY A 40 8.24 9.31 -0.91
CA GLY A 40 8.85 10.01 -2.04
C GLY A 40 7.91 10.11 -3.22
N GLY A 41 7.44 11.33 -3.52
CA GLY A 41 6.47 11.55 -4.59
C GLY A 41 6.99 11.24 -5.98
N GLU A 42 8.24 11.56 -6.27
CA GLU A 42 8.83 11.35 -7.59
C GLU A 42 8.94 9.86 -7.94
N ALA A 43 9.49 9.06 -7.01
CA ALA A 43 9.60 7.63 -7.21
C ALA A 43 8.21 6.96 -7.28
N LEU A 44 7.27 7.46 -6.47
CA LEU A 44 5.90 6.96 -6.46
C LEU A 44 5.19 7.21 -7.80
N GLU A 45 5.33 8.39 -8.35
CA GLU A 45 4.74 8.73 -9.66
C GLU A 45 5.38 7.91 -10.79
N ALA A 46 6.68 7.67 -10.73
CA ALA A 46 7.36 6.81 -11.69
C ALA A 46 6.81 5.38 -11.63
N ALA A 47 6.60 4.85 -10.44
CA ALA A 47 6.01 3.52 -10.23
C ALA A 47 4.58 3.47 -10.79
N ALA A 48 3.77 4.49 -10.51
CA ALA A 48 2.39 4.56 -11.01
C ALA A 48 2.35 4.61 -12.53
N THR A 49 3.22 5.40 -13.14
CA THR A 49 3.29 5.51 -14.61
C THR A 49 3.64 4.16 -15.24
N ALA A 50 4.61 3.44 -14.66
CA ALA A 50 5.01 2.13 -15.15
C ALA A 50 3.85 1.11 -15.05
N ILE A 51 3.12 1.12 -13.94
CA ILE A 51 1.98 0.22 -13.75
C ILE A 51 0.87 0.53 -14.74
N ARG A 52 0.54 1.81 -14.92
CA ARG A 52 -0.48 2.24 -15.88
C ARG A 52 -0.13 1.87 -17.33
N ALA A 53 1.16 1.87 -17.66
CA ALA A 53 1.64 1.50 -18.98
C ALA A 53 1.52 0.00 -19.24
N ASP A 54 1.69 -0.82 -18.22
CA ASP A 54 1.71 -2.27 -18.35
C ASP A 54 0.35 -2.94 -18.12
N PHE A 55 -0.55 -2.29 -17.38
CA PHE A 55 -1.83 -2.88 -17.00
C PHE A 55 -2.97 -1.88 -17.16
N ASP A 56 -4.13 -2.37 -17.55
CA ASP A 56 -5.32 -1.55 -17.75
C ASP A 56 -6.09 -1.41 -16.43
N VAL A 57 -5.52 -0.66 -15.50
CA VAL A 57 -6.12 -0.38 -14.19
C VAL A 57 -5.93 1.08 -13.83
N THR A 58 -6.79 1.56 -12.91
CA THR A 58 -6.65 2.90 -12.34
C THR A 58 -5.60 2.88 -11.24
N VAL A 59 -4.68 3.82 -11.25
CA VAL A 59 -3.67 3.95 -10.19
C VAL A 59 -3.68 5.39 -9.69
N GLN A 60 -4.01 5.56 -8.41
CA GLN A 60 -3.94 6.83 -7.72
C GLN A 60 -2.72 6.83 -6.79
N THR A 61 -2.09 7.98 -6.62
CA THR A 61 -0.90 8.11 -5.78
C THR A 61 -1.16 9.04 -4.62
N VAL A 62 -0.61 8.71 -3.45
CA VAL A 62 -0.61 9.57 -2.28
C VAL A 62 0.79 9.60 -1.70
N ALA A 63 1.49 10.73 -1.86
CA ALA A 63 2.82 10.92 -1.27
C ALA A 63 2.64 11.41 0.17
N ALA A 64 2.77 10.52 1.11
CA ALA A 64 2.57 10.83 2.52
C ALA A 64 3.30 9.84 3.41
N ASP A 65 3.66 10.28 4.61
CA ASP A 65 4.26 9.43 5.63
C ASP A 65 3.16 8.82 6.49
N ILE A 66 2.88 7.53 6.30
CA ILE A 66 1.80 6.84 7.04
C ILE A 66 2.15 6.59 8.51
N THR A 67 3.36 6.90 8.94
CA THR A 67 3.71 6.85 10.36
C THR A 67 3.25 8.12 11.09
N SER A 68 2.86 9.15 10.36
CA SER A 68 2.29 10.38 10.94
C SER A 68 0.77 10.35 10.88
N GLU A 69 0.12 11.05 11.80
CA GLU A 69 -1.33 11.16 11.81
C GLU A 69 -1.85 11.87 10.56
N ALA A 70 -1.20 12.97 10.18
CA ALA A 70 -1.58 13.72 8.98
C ALA A 70 -1.41 12.89 7.72
N GLY A 71 -0.33 12.10 7.63
CA GLY A 71 -0.10 11.21 6.50
C GLY A 71 -1.15 10.13 6.39
N ARG A 72 -1.52 9.51 7.50
CA ARG A 72 -2.59 8.51 7.52
C ARG A 72 -3.93 9.11 7.08
N ALA A 73 -4.25 10.30 7.56
CA ALA A 73 -5.48 10.98 7.18
C ALA A 73 -5.52 11.26 5.67
N ALA A 74 -4.40 11.70 5.10
CA ALA A 74 -4.31 11.96 3.66
C ALA A 74 -4.52 10.67 2.84
N VAL A 75 -3.93 9.56 3.26
CA VAL A 75 -4.08 8.27 2.59
C VAL A 75 -5.52 7.77 2.70
N LEU A 76 -6.11 7.81 3.88
CA LEU A 76 -7.47 7.33 4.12
C LEU A 76 -8.51 8.16 3.35
N ASP A 77 -8.26 9.44 3.17
CA ASP A 77 -9.15 10.30 2.39
C ASP A 77 -9.27 9.83 0.93
N VAL A 78 -8.17 9.38 0.36
CA VAL A 78 -8.14 8.86 -1.02
C VAL A 78 -8.60 7.40 -1.08
N ALA A 79 -8.32 6.60 -0.05
CA ALA A 79 -8.51 5.16 -0.04
C ALA A 79 -9.76 4.72 0.75
N GLN A 80 -10.83 5.50 0.74
CA GLN A 80 -12.03 5.22 1.54
C GLN A 80 -12.74 3.91 1.16
N ASP A 81 -12.71 3.54 -0.10
CA ASP A 81 -13.47 2.40 -0.62
C ASP A 81 -12.58 1.22 -1.02
N VAL A 82 -11.44 1.05 -0.36
CA VAL A 82 -10.56 -0.08 -0.71
C VAL A 82 -11.08 -1.38 -0.10
N ASP A 83 -10.93 -2.44 -0.86
CA ASP A 83 -11.30 -3.81 -0.47
C ASP A 83 -10.11 -4.60 0.05
N ILE A 84 -8.90 -4.21 -0.32
CA ILE A 84 -7.66 -4.94 -0.03
C ILE A 84 -6.65 -3.94 0.55
N LEU A 85 -5.96 -4.33 1.60
CA LEU A 85 -4.92 -3.53 2.22
C LEU A 85 -3.61 -4.32 2.25
N VAL A 86 -2.56 -3.76 1.67
CA VAL A 86 -1.21 -4.33 1.74
C VAL A 86 -0.36 -3.45 2.65
N ASN A 87 -0.09 -3.93 3.85
CA ASN A 87 0.71 -3.23 4.85
C ASN A 87 2.19 -3.50 4.63
N ASN A 88 2.96 -2.48 4.29
CA ASN A 88 4.38 -2.65 3.98
C ASN A 88 5.25 -1.46 4.36
N ALA A 89 4.83 -0.62 5.29
CA ALA A 89 5.59 0.58 5.70
C ALA A 89 6.28 0.39 7.04
N GLY A 90 7.17 -0.55 7.12
CA GLY A 90 7.79 -0.94 8.37
C GLY A 90 7.03 -2.11 8.97
N GLY A 91 7.39 -2.53 10.12
CA GLY A 91 6.76 -3.66 10.77
C GLY A 91 6.96 -3.59 12.26
N PRO A 92 6.52 -4.59 13.00
CA PRO A 92 6.83 -4.66 14.42
C PRO A 92 8.34 -4.81 14.63
N PRO A 93 8.85 -4.50 15.83
CA PRO A 93 10.27 -4.66 16.14
C PRO A 93 10.75 -6.08 15.83
N PRO A 94 12.04 -6.26 15.50
CA PRO A 94 12.59 -7.61 15.28
C PRO A 94 12.39 -8.50 16.50
N GLY A 95 12.09 -9.77 16.27
CA GLY A 95 11.89 -10.73 17.33
C GLY A 95 10.88 -11.80 16.93
N LEU A 96 10.65 -12.76 17.83
CA LEU A 96 9.58 -13.72 17.63
C LEU A 96 8.24 -13.04 17.89
N TRP A 97 7.23 -13.39 17.13
CA TRP A 97 5.91 -12.77 17.30
C TRP A 97 5.37 -12.94 18.75
N SER A 98 5.76 -13.99 19.42
CA SER A 98 5.36 -14.24 20.81
C SER A 98 6.00 -13.27 21.81
N ASP A 99 7.07 -12.56 21.39
CA ASP A 99 7.73 -11.55 22.21
C ASP A 99 7.04 -10.18 22.12
N TRP A 100 6.10 -10.03 21.20
CA TRP A 100 5.41 -8.77 20.97
C TRP A 100 4.15 -8.70 21.84
N ASP A 101 3.96 -7.56 22.48
CA ASP A 101 2.74 -7.31 23.22
C ASP A 101 1.69 -6.61 22.34
N ARG A 102 0.54 -6.32 22.96
CA ARG A 102 -0.56 -5.65 22.25
C ARG A 102 -0.14 -4.29 21.68
N GLU A 103 0.71 -3.57 22.42
CA GLU A 103 1.17 -2.25 22.00
C GLU A 103 2.07 -2.32 20.78
N ASP A 104 2.92 -3.33 20.69
CA ASP A 104 3.75 -3.55 19.48
C ASP A 104 2.88 -3.81 18.27
N PHE A 105 1.85 -4.62 18.40
CA PHE A 105 0.91 -4.88 17.33
C PHE A 105 0.15 -3.62 16.93
N ILE A 106 -0.29 -2.83 17.88
CA ILE A 106 -1.01 -1.58 17.60
C ILE A 106 -0.11 -0.61 16.85
N ARG A 107 1.16 -0.47 17.25
CA ARG A 107 2.10 0.40 16.53
C ARG A 107 2.34 -0.08 15.11
N ALA A 108 2.47 -1.38 14.90
CA ALA A 108 2.64 -1.94 13.56
C ALA A 108 1.41 -1.66 12.70
N LEU A 109 0.21 -1.83 13.26
CA LEU A 109 -1.03 -1.52 12.55
C LEU A 109 -1.13 -0.03 12.22
N ASP A 110 -0.82 0.84 13.18
CA ASP A 110 -0.83 2.28 12.96
C ASP A 110 0.15 2.72 11.87
N ALA A 111 1.31 2.09 11.81
CA ALA A 111 2.31 2.39 10.78
C ALA A 111 1.95 1.83 9.41
N ASN A 112 1.13 0.79 9.36
CA ASN A 112 0.80 0.07 8.12
C ASN A 112 -0.66 0.21 7.68
N MET A 113 -1.44 0.95 8.43
CA MET A 113 -2.81 1.26 8.11
C MET A 113 -2.98 2.76 7.96
#